data_c6ab6ca4b7f87b9ef4f29ece4b4a7f1b
#
_entry.id   c6ab6ca4b7f87b9ef4f29ece4b4a7f1b
#
_cell.length_a   1.000
_cell.length_b   1.000
_cell.length_c   1.000
_cell.angle_alpha   90.00
_cell.angle_beta   90.00
_cell.angle_gamma   90.00
#
_symmetry.space_group_name_H-M   'P 1'
#
loop_
_entity.id
_entity.type
_entity.pdbx_description
1 polymer ?
#
loop_
_entity_poly.entity_id
_entity_poly.type
_entity_poly.pdbx_seq_one_letter_code
_entity_poly.pdbx_strand_id
1 'polypeptide(L)'
;VLDLITTRKIPCALVALLLLATALLAIVPGARAARGPAIATATVRQAGQDLVLTVRTAKPVALAKLQPRPDTRRGTAAYLCFGFAEQKDRGETRLCLGGSKAHKRVGLVTVDSAERPVIRTSLAARLKRPQPDKLVLSIVAGPAHPSGLRPGHYRWRVLAANSGCKVRHHCTATWPPTGMGAFRLRPVRAIGCTGGDAELVSAASTERKVVALTFDDGPSEYTDRYLDVLREKDVPATFFEIGQEMPGREATMRRILAEGDEIGDHTMNHVEDPGYEQIAGAAERIKAYTGFQPCLFRPPGGAQNSTVIATAGSLGLKTVTWDVDPRDWSLPGTAEIYSNIVDNAKPGAIVLMHDGGGPRDETLAALPEIIDTLRARGYGFETVSELLGDKIIYRPYG
;
A
#
# COMPACT_ATOMS: atom_id res chain seq x y z
N VAL A 1 24.70 -23.80 70.94
CA VAL A 1 23.30 -23.69 71.24
C VAL A 1 22.59 -23.31 69.97
N LEU A 2 22.23 -24.25 69.20
CA LEU A 2 20.92 -24.76 68.73
C LEU A 2 19.85 -23.66 68.54
N ASP A 3 19.32 -23.49 67.31
CA ASP A 3 18.07 -24.17 67.04
C ASP A 3 17.70 -24.12 65.53
N LEU A 4 17.09 -25.19 65.11
CA LEU A 4 16.46 -25.51 63.87
C LEU A 4 15.39 -24.49 63.49
N ILE A 5 15.38 -24.08 62.21
CA ILE A 5 14.15 -23.66 61.56
C ILE A 5 14.01 -24.42 60.23
N THR A 6 13.02 -25.27 60.22
CA THR A 6 12.54 -26.11 59.14
C THR A 6 12.02 -25.26 57.95
N THR A 7 12.60 -25.45 56.79
CA THR A 7 12.08 -24.94 55.53
C THR A 7 10.86 -25.73 55.07
N ARG A 8 9.67 -25.14 55.15
CA ARG A 8 8.49 -25.62 54.43
C ARG A 8 8.57 -25.18 52.96
N LYS A 9 8.71 -26.14 52.08
CA LYS A 9 8.51 -25.98 50.64
C LYS A 9 7.04 -25.65 50.39
N ILE A 10 6.77 -24.47 49.80
CA ILE A 10 5.49 -24.12 49.21
C ILE A 10 5.52 -24.60 47.76
N PRO A 11 4.54 -25.39 47.29
CA PRO A 11 4.53 -25.87 45.91
C PRO A 11 4.19 -24.75 44.96
N CYS A 12 4.98 -24.66 43.89
CA CYS A 12 4.78 -23.79 42.71
C CYS A 12 3.57 -24.23 41.87
N ALA A 13 2.37 -23.97 42.34
CA ALA A 13 1.14 -24.23 41.59
C ALA A 13 0.03 -23.30 42.05
N LEU A 14 0.19 -21.96 41.84
CA LEU A 14 -0.91 -20.99 42.03
C LEU A 14 -0.48 -19.56 41.64
N VAL A 15 0.03 -19.37 40.43
CA VAL A 15 0.16 -18.03 39.82
C VAL A 15 -0.16 -18.12 38.32
N ALA A 16 -1.22 -18.85 38.00
CA ALA A 16 -1.74 -18.88 36.62
C ALA A 16 -3.27 -18.72 36.62
N LEU A 17 -3.77 -17.81 37.44
CA LEU A 17 -5.19 -17.43 37.38
C LEU A 17 -5.30 -16.02 37.98
N LEU A 18 -5.30 -15.02 37.14
CA LEU A 18 -5.94 -13.70 37.31
C LEU A 18 -5.42 -12.71 36.29
N LEU A 19 -5.76 -12.89 35.02
CA LEU A 19 -5.85 -11.83 34.02
C LEU A 19 -6.90 -12.22 32.96
N LEU A 20 -8.01 -12.79 33.38
CA LEU A 20 -9.27 -12.71 32.68
C LEU A 20 -9.97 -11.45 33.18
N ALA A 21 -9.62 -10.30 32.55
CA ALA A 21 -10.43 -9.10 32.67
C ALA A 21 -11.77 -9.39 32.01
N THR A 22 -12.74 -9.79 32.83
CA THR A 22 -14.16 -9.82 32.51
C THR A 22 -14.57 -8.44 31.99
N ALA A 23 -14.77 -8.31 30.68
CA ALA A 23 -15.54 -7.23 30.13
C ALA A 23 -16.97 -7.39 30.65
N LEU A 24 -17.29 -6.78 31.79
CA LEU A 24 -18.66 -6.57 32.21
C LEU A 24 -19.36 -5.78 31.11
N LEU A 25 -20.28 -6.43 30.37
CA LEU A 25 -21.26 -5.76 29.57
C LEU A 25 -22.12 -4.91 30.52
N ALA A 26 -21.83 -3.63 30.64
CA ALA A 26 -22.75 -2.67 31.21
C ALA A 26 -23.92 -2.54 30.22
N ILE A 27 -25.00 -3.27 30.48
CA ILE A 27 -26.30 -3.02 29.85
C ILE A 27 -26.77 -1.68 30.40
N VAL A 28 -26.59 -0.61 29.66
CA VAL A 28 -27.19 0.70 29.95
C VAL A 28 -28.64 0.63 29.48
N PRO A 29 -29.63 0.62 30.42
CA PRO A 29 -31.04 0.64 30.02
C PRO A 29 -31.38 2.04 29.52
N GLY A 30 -31.77 2.18 28.26
CA GLY A 30 -32.34 3.41 27.73
C GLY A 30 -31.81 3.92 26.40
N ALA A 31 -30.80 3.30 25.77
CA ALA A 31 -30.39 3.67 24.43
C ALA A 31 -31.44 3.18 23.41
N ARG A 32 -32.29 4.07 22.90
CA ARG A 32 -33.09 3.79 21.70
C ARG A 32 -32.18 3.25 20.61
N ALA A 33 -32.45 2.03 20.14
CA ALA A 33 -31.65 1.32 19.17
C ALA A 33 -31.35 2.21 17.97
N ALA A 34 -30.07 2.55 17.80
CA ALA A 34 -29.59 3.24 16.60
C ALA A 34 -29.97 2.39 15.37
N ARG A 35 -30.65 2.99 14.38
CA ARG A 35 -31.08 2.29 13.16
C ARG A 35 -29.95 2.08 12.15
N GLY A 36 -28.69 2.13 12.59
CA GLY A 36 -27.48 1.79 11.80
C GLY A 36 -27.09 0.32 11.92
N PRO A 37 -26.21 -0.19 11.05
CA PRO A 37 -25.63 -1.51 11.30
C PRO A 37 -24.89 -1.45 12.63
N ALA A 38 -25.36 -2.21 13.63
CA ALA A 38 -24.70 -2.23 14.93
C ALA A 38 -23.28 -2.74 14.73
N ILE A 39 -22.29 -1.95 15.16
CA ILE A 39 -20.87 -2.34 15.11
C ILE A 39 -20.60 -3.14 16.38
N ALA A 40 -20.24 -4.41 16.19
CA ALA A 40 -19.91 -5.30 17.30
C ALA A 40 -18.48 -5.05 17.80
N THR A 41 -17.53 -4.98 16.87
CA THR A 41 -16.13 -4.67 17.19
C THR A 41 -15.48 -3.95 16.01
N ALA A 42 -14.47 -3.15 16.31
CA ALA A 42 -13.57 -2.61 15.30
C ALA A 42 -12.13 -2.56 15.84
N THR A 43 -11.17 -2.69 14.94
CA THR A 43 -9.74 -2.55 15.28
C THR A 43 -9.01 -1.80 14.18
N VAL A 44 -7.99 -1.08 14.58
CA VAL A 44 -7.01 -0.45 13.70
C VAL A 44 -5.65 -1.00 14.06
N ARG A 45 -4.90 -1.48 13.08
CA ARG A 45 -3.52 -1.92 13.27
C ARG A 45 -2.67 -1.54 12.08
N GLN A 46 -1.41 -1.36 12.29
CA GLN A 46 -0.42 -1.20 11.23
C GLN A 46 0.21 -2.57 10.93
N ALA A 47 0.38 -2.87 9.64
CA ALA A 47 1.06 -4.06 9.15
C ALA A 47 2.02 -3.61 8.02
N GLY A 48 3.30 -3.43 8.36
CA GLY A 48 4.25 -2.78 7.46
C GLY A 48 3.79 -1.35 7.15
N GLN A 49 3.71 -1.02 5.88
CA GLN A 49 3.21 0.25 5.37
C GLN A 49 1.67 0.33 5.43
N ASP A 50 0.99 -0.80 5.47
CA ASP A 50 -0.46 -0.86 5.43
C ASP A 50 -1.12 -0.49 6.76
N LEU A 51 -2.19 0.28 6.67
CA LEU A 51 -3.17 0.45 7.72
C LEU A 51 -4.28 -0.58 7.53
N VAL A 52 -4.40 -1.52 8.46
CA VAL A 52 -5.39 -2.60 8.41
C VAL A 52 -6.54 -2.27 9.36
N LEU A 53 -7.68 -1.97 8.77
CA LEU A 53 -8.91 -1.62 9.44
C LEU A 53 -9.85 -2.84 9.44
N THR A 54 -10.26 -3.30 10.62
CA THR A 54 -11.21 -4.40 10.72
C THR A 54 -12.46 -3.90 11.38
N VAL A 55 -13.62 -4.27 10.84
CA VAL A 55 -14.93 -4.05 11.49
C VAL A 55 -15.75 -5.33 11.44
N ARG A 56 -16.37 -5.64 12.54
CA ARG A 56 -17.39 -6.68 12.65
C ARG A 56 -18.71 -6.03 13.01
N THR A 57 -19.76 -6.38 12.27
CA THR A 57 -21.11 -5.85 12.48
C THR A 57 -22.02 -6.94 13.03
N ALA A 58 -23.04 -6.59 13.79
CA ALA A 58 -23.99 -7.55 14.35
C ALA A 58 -24.82 -8.29 13.28
N LYS A 59 -24.93 -7.71 12.08
CA LYS A 59 -25.59 -8.32 10.91
C LYS A 59 -24.75 -8.06 9.65
N PRO A 60 -24.84 -8.93 8.63
CA PRO A 60 -24.13 -8.72 7.37
C PRO A 60 -24.44 -7.37 6.73
N VAL A 61 -23.40 -6.68 6.26
CA VAL A 61 -23.51 -5.40 5.56
C VAL A 61 -23.59 -5.61 4.06
N ALA A 62 -24.60 -5.07 3.41
CA ALA A 62 -24.71 -5.07 1.94
C ALA A 62 -23.79 -3.99 1.34
N LEU A 63 -22.57 -4.37 0.95
CA LEU A 63 -21.56 -3.45 0.42
C LEU A 63 -22.06 -2.62 -0.77
N ALA A 64 -22.86 -3.21 -1.67
CA ALA A 64 -23.44 -2.52 -2.82
C ALA A 64 -24.37 -1.35 -2.48
N LYS A 65 -24.84 -1.28 -1.23
CA LYS A 65 -25.70 -0.19 -0.74
C LYS A 65 -24.93 0.92 -0.04
N LEU A 66 -23.63 0.74 0.23
CA LEU A 66 -22.80 1.76 0.87
C LEU A 66 -22.45 2.85 -0.14
N GLN A 67 -22.59 4.09 0.29
CA GLN A 67 -22.17 5.27 -0.46
C GLN A 67 -20.83 5.76 0.08
N PRO A 68 -19.84 6.08 -0.77
CA PRO A 68 -18.56 6.65 -0.32
C PRO A 68 -18.74 8.08 0.21
N ARG A 69 -19.90 8.65 -0.02
CA ARG A 69 -20.28 10.02 0.40
C ARG A 69 -21.42 9.94 1.39
N PRO A 70 -21.23 10.24 2.66
CA PRO A 70 -22.34 10.58 3.50
C PRO A 70 -22.95 11.90 2.97
N ASP A 71 -24.02 11.81 2.18
CA ASP A 71 -24.79 13.01 1.84
C ASP A 71 -25.59 13.42 3.07
N THR A 72 -24.99 14.28 3.88
CA THR A 72 -25.59 14.80 5.10
C THR A 72 -26.79 15.71 4.84
N ARG A 73 -26.96 16.22 3.61
CA ARG A 73 -28.08 17.12 3.26
C ARG A 73 -29.35 16.35 2.87
N ARG A 74 -29.24 15.14 2.32
CA ARG A 74 -30.40 14.35 1.86
C ARG A 74 -30.75 13.12 2.71
N GLY A 75 -29.92 12.77 3.69
CA GLY A 75 -30.28 11.83 4.76
C GLY A 75 -30.62 10.38 4.36
N THR A 76 -30.24 9.93 3.15
CA THR A 76 -30.76 8.69 2.58
C THR A 76 -29.72 7.61 2.30
N ALA A 77 -28.43 7.90 2.48
CA ALA A 77 -27.37 6.96 2.10
C ALA A 77 -26.86 6.12 3.30
N ALA A 78 -26.69 4.81 3.08
CA ALA A 78 -25.96 3.96 4.00
C ALA A 78 -24.46 4.23 3.86
N TYR A 79 -23.73 4.28 4.96
CA TYR A 79 -22.27 4.44 4.94
C TYR A 79 -21.60 3.64 6.07
N LEU A 80 -20.33 3.34 5.86
CA LEU A 80 -19.42 2.78 6.85
C LEU A 80 -18.07 3.46 6.67
N CYS A 81 -17.65 4.24 7.66
CA CYS A 81 -16.44 5.05 7.63
C CYS A 81 -15.55 4.79 8.84
N PHE A 82 -14.24 4.83 8.62
CA PHE A 82 -13.24 4.94 9.69
C PHE A 82 -12.78 6.40 9.75
N GLY A 83 -12.95 7.04 10.88
CA GLY A 83 -12.55 8.42 11.13
C GLY A 83 -11.26 8.47 11.95
N PHE A 84 -10.31 9.30 11.52
CA PHE A 84 -9.03 9.55 12.18
C PHE A 84 -8.88 11.05 12.42
N ALA A 85 -8.66 11.43 13.67
CA ALA A 85 -8.37 12.80 14.06
C ALA A 85 -6.96 12.85 14.70
N GLU A 86 -6.09 13.70 14.18
CA GLU A 86 -4.82 13.96 14.84
C GLU A 86 -5.05 14.60 16.22
N GLN A 87 -4.16 14.31 17.16
CA GLN A 87 -4.33 14.75 18.55
C GLN A 87 -4.30 16.28 18.70
N LYS A 88 -3.70 16.99 17.75
CA LYS A 88 -3.51 18.45 17.74
C LYS A 88 -4.40 19.19 16.75
N ASP A 89 -5.07 18.47 15.84
CA ASP A 89 -5.88 19.08 14.79
C ASP A 89 -7.39 18.92 15.08
N ARG A 90 -8.19 19.91 14.66
CA ARG A 90 -9.66 19.87 14.77
C ARG A 90 -10.32 19.15 13.59
N GLY A 91 -9.55 18.74 12.58
CA GLY A 91 -10.02 18.02 11.41
C GLY A 91 -10.07 16.50 11.64
N GLU A 92 -11.01 15.82 10.98
CA GLU A 92 -11.12 14.37 10.94
C GLU A 92 -11.00 13.88 9.50
N THR A 93 -10.03 13.02 9.24
CA THR A 93 -9.96 12.28 7.96
C THR A 93 -10.86 11.05 8.06
N ARG A 94 -11.81 10.90 7.14
CA ARG A 94 -12.72 9.74 7.09
C ARG A 94 -12.44 8.90 5.86
N LEU A 95 -12.23 7.63 6.09
CA LEU A 95 -12.09 6.59 5.06
C LEU A 95 -13.41 5.85 4.95
N CYS A 96 -14.20 6.17 3.93
CA CYS A 96 -15.54 5.63 3.76
C CYS A 96 -15.60 4.57 2.68
N LEU A 97 -16.23 3.42 2.98
CA LEU A 97 -16.45 2.36 2.02
C LEU A 97 -17.52 2.78 1.00
N GLY A 98 -17.15 2.79 -0.27
CA GLY A 98 -18.04 3.01 -1.40
C GLY A 98 -18.35 1.71 -2.14
N GLY A 99 -19.64 1.46 -2.40
CA GLY A 99 -20.08 0.36 -3.24
C GLY A 99 -20.28 0.82 -4.69
N SER A 100 -19.50 0.32 -5.63
CA SER A 100 -19.97 0.20 -7.00
C SER A 100 -20.14 -1.30 -7.30
N LYS A 101 -21.08 -1.66 -8.20
CA LYS A 101 -21.29 -3.07 -8.58
C LYS A 101 -20.03 -3.69 -9.21
N ALA A 102 -19.17 -2.88 -9.79
CA ALA A 102 -17.98 -3.32 -10.52
C ALA A 102 -16.66 -3.20 -9.73
N HIS A 103 -16.56 -2.27 -8.78
CA HIS A 103 -15.29 -1.99 -8.10
C HIS A 103 -15.54 -1.72 -6.61
N LYS A 104 -14.89 -2.50 -5.75
CA LYS A 104 -14.86 -2.29 -4.29
C LYS A 104 -13.94 -1.11 -3.97
N ARG A 105 -14.39 0.12 -4.24
CA ARG A 105 -13.58 1.32 -4.01
C ARG A 105 -13.82 1.88 -2.61
N VAL A 106 -12.75 2.32 -1.97
CA VAL A 106 -12.82 3.13 -0.75
C VAL A 106 -12.77 4.59 -1.16
N GLY A 107 -13.78 5.35 -0.77
CA GLY A 107 -13.74 6.80 -0.93
C GLY A 107 -13.05 7.45 0.26
N LEU A 108 -12.12 8.36 0.01
CA LEU A 108 -11.56 9.22 1.04
C LEU A 108 -12.42 10.48 1.16
N VAL A 109 -12.90 10.71 2.37
CA VAL A 109 -13.60 11.96 2.71
C VAL A 109 -12.84 12.64 3.84
N THR A 110 -12.29 13.81 3.57
CA THR A 110 -11.76 14.69 4.61
C THR A 110 -12.89 15.60 5.10
N VAL A 111 -13.07 15.70 6.39
CA VAL A 111 -14.07 16.58 7.01
C VAL A 111 -13.32 17.78 7.60
N ASP A 112 -13.76 18.98 7.23
CA ASP A 112 -13.21 20.22 7.79
C ASP A 112 -13.69 20.47 9.23
N SER A 113 -13.19 21.51 9.87
CA SER A 113 -13.57 21.91 11.24
C SER A 113 -15.05 22.26 11.40
N ALA A 114 -15.78 22.50 10.29
CA ALA A 114 -17.21 22.76 10.23
C ALA A 114 -18.03 21.50 9.86
N GLU A 115 -17.41 20.30 9.92
CA GLU A 115 -17.97 19.00 9.53
C GLU A 115 -18.43 18.94 8.06
N ARG A 116 -17.90 19.80 7.19
CA ARG A 116 -18.22 19.78 5.77
C ARG A 116 -17.29 18.78 5.06
N PRO A 117 -17.84 17.75 4.39
CA PRO A 117 -17.02 16.77 3.71
C PRO A 117 -16.35 17.39 2.48
N VAL A 118 -15.04 17.34 2.44
CA VAL A 118 -14.24 17.63 1.26
C VAL A 118 -13.79 16.30 0.67
N ILE A 119 -14.37 15.89 -0.45
CA ILE A 119 -13.97 14.64 -1.11
C ILE A 119 -12.71 14.90 -1.90
N ARG A 120 -11.67 14.12 -1.63
CA ARG A 120 -10.42 14.29 -2.34
C ARG A 120 -10.16 13.21 -3.38
N THR A 121 -10.37 11.93 -3.10
CA THR A 121 -10.01 10.84 -4.05
C THR A 121 -10.71 9.53 -3.72
N SER A 122 -10.77 8.61 -4.68
CA SER A 122 -11.05 7.19 -4.42
C SER A 122 -9.71 6.47 -4.25
N LEU A 123 -9.48 5.88 -3.08
CA LEU A 123 -8.27 5.13 -2.79
C LEU A 123 -8.32 3.72 -3.35
N ALA A 124 -7.18 3.24 -3.84
CA ALA A 124 -6.96 1.83 -4.01
C ALA A 124 -6.89 1.17 -2.63
N ALA A 125 -7.82 0.28 -2.34
CA ALA A 125 -7.85 -0.42 -1.07
C ALA A 125 -8.21 -1.88 -1.28
N ARG A 126 -7.48 -2.77 -0.59
CA ARG A 126 -7.77 -4.20 -0.61
C ARG A 126 -8.86 -4.50 0.43
N LEU A 127 -10.07 -4.80 -0.03
CA LEU A 127 -11.18 -5.19 0.83
C LEU A 127 -11.34 -6.72 0.84
N LYS A 128 -11.15 -7.35 1.99
CA LYS A 128 -11.44 -8.77 2.23
C LYS A 128 -12.70 -8.90 3.09
N ARG A 129 -13.49 -9.92 2.81
CA ARG A 129 -14.69 -10.28 3.58
C ARG A 129 -14.61 -11.74 4.03
N PRO A 130 -13.79 -12.06 5.04
CA PRO A 130 -13.57 -13.43 5.48
C PRO A 130 -14.82 -14.09 6.07
N GLN A 131 -15.77 -13.28 6.55
CA GLN A 131 -17.07 -13.71 7.08
C GLN A 131 -18.14 -12.69 6.66
N PRO A 132 -19.43 -13.06 6.55
CA PRO A 132 -20.49 -12.16 6.13
C PRO A 132 -20.63 -10.86 6.96
N ASP A 133 -20.29 -10.93 8.23
CA ASP A 133 -20.32 -9.84 9.21
C ASP A 133 -18.96 -9.16 9.45
N LYS A 134 -17.89 -9.66 8.82
CA LYS A 134 -16.51 -9.16 9.03
C LYS A 134 -15.92 -8.58 7.76
N LEU A 135 -15.51 -7.35 7.83
CA LEU A 135 -14.81 -6.62 6.77
C LEU A 135 -13.38 -6.31 7.23
N VAL A 136 -12.42 -6.54 6.37
CA VAL A 136 -11.02 -6.19 6.56
C VAL A 136 -10.59 -5.33 5.38
N LEU A 137 -10.18 -4.11 5.67
CA LEU A 137 -9.73 -3.13 4.72
C LEU A 137 -8.25 -2.87 4.95
N SER A 138 -7.43 -3.06 3.92
CA SER A 138 -6.03 -2.66 3.92
C SER A 138 -5.83 -1.48 2.98
N ILE A 139 -5.23 -0.42 3.48
CA ILE A 139 -4.87 0.77 2.71
C ILE A 139 -3.41 1.10 3.00
N VAL A 140 -2.69 1.57 2.02
CA VAL A 140 -1.34 2.10 2.23
C VAL A 140 -1.44 3.42 3.00
N ALA A 141 -0.59 3.61 3.99
CA ALA A 141 -0.51 4.83 4.78
C ALA A 141 0.94 5.32 4.81
N GLY A 142 1.17 6.57 4.44
CA GLY A 142 2.50 7.15 4.42
C GLY A 142 2.46 8.64 4.10
N PRO A 143 3.60 9.35 4.21
CA PRO A 143 3.64 10.80 4.06
C PRO A 143 3.22 11.30 2.67
N ALA A 144 3.37 10.48 1.65
CA ALA A 144 3.00 10.81 0.27
C ALA A 144 1.69 10.16 -0.17
N HIS A 145 1.10 9.27 0.64
CA HIS A 145 -0.08 8.54 0.25
C HIS A 145 -1.35 9.40 0.24
N PRO A 146 -2.27 9.25 -0.75
CA PRO A 146 -3.53 9.99 -0.85
C PRO A 146 -4.46 9.85 0.35
N SER A 147 -4.27 8.83 1.22
CA SER A 147 -4.99 8.73 2.49
C SER A 147 -4.81 9.97 3.38
N GLY A 148 -3.75 10.76 3.17
CA GLY A 148 -3.39 11.91 3.99
C GLY A 148 -3.01 11.55 5.43
N LEU A 149 -2.97 10.26 5.78
CA LEU A 149 -2.57 9.79 7.10
C LEU A 149 -1.05 9.71 7.15
N ARG A 150 -0.44 10.60 7.94
CA ARG A 150 1.01 10.65 8.18
C ARG A 150 1.37 9.91 9.47
N PRO A 151 2.63 9.48 9.66
CA PRO A 151 3.07 8.97 10.96
C PRO A 151 2.72 9.95 12.08
N GLY A 152 2.07 9.45 13.14
CA GLY A 152 1.59 10.30 14.22
C GLY A 152 0.67 9.60 15.20
N HIS A 153 0.15 10.35 16.16
CA HIS A 153 -0.82 9.88 17.14
C HIS A 153 -2.23 10.31 16.71
N TYR A 154 -3.12 9.33 16.58
CA TYR A 154 -4.50 9.50 16.16
C TYR A 154 -5.48 9.08 17.23
N ARG A 155 -6.60 9.79 17.29
CA ARG A 155 -7.86 9.28 17.84
C ARG A 155 -8.69 8.75 16.68
N TRP A 156 -9.32 7.60 16.82
CA TRP A 156 -10.07 6.99 15.74
C TRP A 156 -11.41 6.45 16.19
N ARG A 157 -12.35 6.35 15.26
CA ARG A 157 -13.69 5.78 15.45
C ARG A 157 -14.22 5.17 14.16
N VAL A 158 -15.21 4.30 14.28
CA VAL A 158 -16.00 3.82 13.15
C VAL A 158 -17.37 4.47 13.21
N LEU A 159 -17.86 4.90 12.07
CA LEU A 159 -19.17 5.53 11.88
C LEU A 159 -19.95 4.69 10.86
N ALA A 160 -21.18 4.30 11.19
CA ALA A 160 -22.02 3.53 10.28
C ALA A 160 -23.47 4.03 10.34
N ALA A 161 -24.13 4.09 9.17
CA ALA A 161 -25.56 4.39 9.08
C ALA A 161 -26.22 3.55 7.99
N ASN A 162 -27.52 3.25 8.14
CA ASN A 162 -28.34 2.58 7.13
C ASN A 162 -29.00 3.60 6.19
N SER A 163 -29.39 3.14 4.98
CA SER A 163 -30.24 3.90 4.07
C SER A 163 -31.60 4.22 4.71
N GLY A 164 -32.14 5.41 4.42
CA GLY A 164 -33.43 5.85 4.93
C GLY A 164 -33.38 6.57 6.28
N CYS A 165 -32.21 6.83 6.81
CA CYS A 165 -32.04 7.63 8.01
C CYS A 165 -32.18 9.12 7.72
N LYS A 166 -33.26 9.75 8.18
CA LYS A 166 -33.41 11.20 8.12
C LYS A 166 -32.51 11.86 9.15
N VAL A 167 -31.71 12.83 8.72
CA VAL A 167 -30.57 13.47 9.43
C VAL A 167 -30.94 14.26 10.72
N ARG A 168 -31.95 13.90 11.46
CA ARG A 168 -32.15 14.46 12.79
C ARG A 168 -31.87 13.40 13.87
N HIS A 169 -30.60 13.37 14.27
CA HIS A 169 -30.12 12.96 15.59
C HIS A 169 -30.15 11.50 16.02
N HIS A 170 -29.98 10.42 15.42
CA HIS A 170 -29.75 9.11 16.09
C HIS A 170 -29.60 7.92 15.13
N CYS A 171 -29.20 8.17 13.91
CA CYS A 171 -29.10 7.13 12.90
C CYS A 171 -27.67 6.59 12.70
N THR A 172 -26.69 7.21 13.33
CA THR A 172 -25.29 6.81 13.21
C THR A 172 -24.89 5.91 14.38
N ALA A 173 -24.47 4.70 14.10
CA ALA A 173 -23.77 3.86 15.08
C ALA A 173 -22.30 4.27 15.10
N THR A 174 -21.72 4.37 16.28
CA THR A 174 -20.29 4.65 16.46
C THR A 174 -19.61 3.52 17.23
N TRP A 175 -18.33 3.30 16.95
CA TRP A 175 -17.49 2.42 17.76
C TRP A 175 -16.12 3.08 17.95
N PRO A 176 -15.56 3.19 19.16
CA PRO A 176 -16.20 2.81 20.42
C PRO A 176 -17.55 3.56 20.63
N PRO A 177 -18.49 2.99 21.40
CA PRO A 177 -19.80 3.63 21.62
C PRO A 177 -19.69 4.97 22.34
N THR A 178 -18.63 5.17 23.10
CA THR A 178 -18.27 6.43 23.75
C THR A 178 -16.81 6.77 23.48
N GLY A 179 -16.54 8.05 23.22
CA GLY A 179 -15.17 8.53 22.96
C GLY A 179 -14.60 8.08 21.62
N MET A 180 -13.28 7.95 21.56
CA MET A 180 -12.51 7.51 20.41
C MET A 180 -11.39 6.58 20.88
N GLY A 181 -11.05 5.56 20.08
CA GLY A 181 -9.88 4.74 20.28
C GLY A 181 -8.58 5.51 20.03
N ALA A 182 -7.48 5.10 20.65
CA ALA A 182 -6.16 5.63 20.36
C ALA A 182 -5.42 4.72 19.37
N PHE A 183 -4.66 5.33 18.46
CA PHE A 183 -3.82 4.63 17.51
C PHE A 183 -2.56 5.45 17.22
N ARG A 184 -1.42 4.80 17.11
CA ARG A 184 -0.17 5.40 16.66
C ARG A 184 0.25 4.80 15.34
N LEU A 185 0.26 5.63 14.29
CA LEU A 185 0.87 5.29 13.02
C LEU A 185 2.38 5.56 13.11
N ARG A 186 3.18 4.51 13.00
CA ARG A 186 4.65 4.60 13.08
C ARG A 186 5.23 4.75 11.68
N PRO A 187 6.27 5.56 11.51
CA PRO A 187 7.01 5.53 10.26
C PRO A 187 7.69 4.17 10.11
N VAL A 188 7.63 3.62 8.92
CA VAL A 188 8.31 2.38 8.55
C VAL A 188 9.17 2.63 7.32
N ARG A 189 10.22 1.84 7.18
CA ARG A 189 11.04 1.81 5.96
C ARG A 189 11.01 0.41 5.37
N ALA A 190 11.02 0.33 4.05
CA ALA A 190 11.31 -0.90 3.34
C ALA A 190 12.79 -1.28 3.59
N ILE A 191 13.04 -2.56 3.82
CA ILE A 191 14.40 -3.06 4.09
C ILE A 191 14.81 -4.22 3.18
N GLY A 192 13.90 -4.70 2.36
CA GLY A 192 14.09 -5.81 1.44
C GLY A 192 12.75 -6.42 1.06
N CYS A 193 12.80 -7.57 0.41
CA CYS A 193 11.62 -8.29 -0.06
C CYS A 193 11.76 -9.80 0.20
N THR A 194 10.69 -10.55 0.03
CA THR A 194 10.72 -12.00 -0.10
C THR A 194 10.87 -12.33 -1.59
N GLY A 195 11.41 -13.44 -1.92
CA GLY A 195 11.77 -13.82 -3.29
C GLY A 195 13.29 -13.69 -3.48
N GLY A 196 13.76 -13.93 -4.67
CA GLY A 196 15.21 -13.94 -4.98
C GLY A 196 15.72 -15.31 -5.36
N ASP A 197 14.84 -16.14 -5.89
CA ASP A 197 15.26 -17.41 -6.52
C ASP A 197 15.90 -17.14 -7.89
N ALA A 198 16.77 -18.08 -8.33
CA ALA A 198 17.39 -18.03 -9.65
C ALA A 198 16.35 -18.32 -10.76
N GLU A 199 15.41 -17.40 -10.92
CA GLU A 199 14.28 -17.48 -11.86
C GLU A 199 14.32 -16.30 -12.83
N LEU A 200 13.96 -16.56 -14.07
CA LEU A 200 13.72 -15.53 -15.09
C LEU A 200 12.21 -15.33 -15.25
N VAL A 201 11.76 -14.11 -15.10
CA VAL A 201 10.33 -13.73 -15.20
C VAL A 201 10.17 -12.56 -16.16
N SER A 202 9.24 -12.66 -17.12
CA SER A 202 8.86 -11.56 -18.02
C SER A 202 7.44 -11.06 -17.81
N ALA A 203 6.60 -11.85 -17.14
CA ALA A 203 5.21 -11.50 -16.80
C ALA A 203 4.75 -12.39 -15.64
N ALA A 204 3.72 -11.99 -14.92
CA ALA A 204 3.08 -12.84 -13.92
C ALA A 204 1.98 -13.71 -14.54
N SER A 205 1.92 -14.98 -14.13
CA SER A 205 0.80 -15.86 -14.48
C SER A 205 -0.41 -15.54 -13.61
N THR A 206 -1.32 -14.69 -14.09
CA THR A 206 -2.50 -14.27 -13.31
C THR A 206 -3.65 -13.83 -14.22
N GLU A 207 -4.89 -14.15 -13.80
CA GLU A 207 -6.11 -13.63 -14.41
C GLU A 207 -6.55 -12.27 -13.84
N ARG A 208 -5.84 -11.76 -12.81
CA ARG A 208 -6.13 -10.44 -12.25
C ARG A 208 -5.74 -9.36 -13.25
N LYS A 209 -6.64 -8.42 -13.53
CA LYS A 209 -6.30 -7.24 -14.31
C LYS A 209 -5.39 -6.30 -13.51
N VAL A 210 -4.11 -6.66 -13.44
CA VAL A 210 -3.04 -5.88 -12.82
C VAL A 210 -1.82 -5.86 -13.74
N VAL A 211 -1.08 -4.78 -13.71
CA VAL A 211 0.18 -4.61 -14.45
C VAL A 211 1.24 -4.01 -13.52
N ALA A 212 2.52 -4.25 -13.81
CA ALA A 212 3.64 -3.52 -13.21
C ALA A 212 4.20 -2.52 -14.21
N LEU A 213 4.22 -1.25 -13.84
CA LEU A 213 4.98 -0.22 -14.55
C LEU A 213 6.42 -0.25 -14.05
N THR A 214 7.38 -0.32 -14.96
CA THR A 214 8.80 -0.38 -14.60
C THR A 214 9.60 0.64 -15.36
N PHE A 215 10.63 1.18 -14.73
CA PHE A 215 11.50 2.21 -15.27
C PHE A 215 12.96 1.80 -15.08
N ASP A 216 13.75 1.90 -16.14
CA ASP A 216 15.15 1.52 -16.18
C ASP A 216 16.05 2.76 -16.34
N ASP A 217 17.34 2.58 -16.08
CA ASP A 217 18.44 3.54 -16.32
C ASP A 217 18.51 4.73 -15.35
N GLY A 218 17.64 4.80 -14.34
CA GLY A 218 17.73 5.81 -13.30
C GLY A 218 18.81 5.50 -12.25
N PRO A 219 18.88 6.31 -11.18
CA PRO A 219 18.12 7.54 -11.00
C PRO A 219 18.67 8.71 -11.86
N SER A 220 17.78 9.49 -12.43
CA SER A 220 18.14 10.63 -13.27
C SER A 220 17.49 11.94 -12.81
N GLU A 221 17.62 13.01 -13.59
CA GLU A 221 16.87 14.25 -13.42
C GLU A 221 15.36 14.09 -13.67
N TYR A 222 14.95 13.01 -14.34
CA TYR A 222 13.55 12.69 -14.59
C TYR A 222 12.90 11.93 -13.45
N THR A 223 13.62 11.12 -12.67
CA THR A 223 13.08 10.20 -11.67
C THR A 223 12.13 10.90 -10.69
N ASP A 224 12.50 12.06 -10.15
CA ASP A 224 11.62 12.82 -9.24
C ASP A 224 10.33 13.28 -9.92
N ARG A 225 10.35 13.60 -11.22
CA ARG A 225 9.16 13.98 -12.00
C ARG A 225 8.23 12.79 -12.24
N TYR A 226 8.79 11.59 -12.47
CA TYR A 226 8.01 10.35 -12.54
C TYR A 226 7.33 10.05 -11.20
N LEU A 227 8.06 10.16 -10.10
CA LEU A 227 7.51 9.98 -8.75
C LEU A 227 6.37 10.97 -8.46
N ASP A 228 6.46 12.21 -8.94
CA ASP A 228 5.36 13.17 -8.79
C ASP A 228 4.09 12.71 -9.51
N VAL A 229 4.21 12.19 -10.74
CA VAL A 229 3.08 11.65 -11.51
C VAL A 229 2.50 10.40 -10.83
N LEU A 230 3.35 9.46 -10.45
CA LEU A 230 2.93 8.21 -9.80
C LEU A 230 2.20 8.49 -8.48
N ARG A 231 2.72 9.40 -7.67
CA ARG A 231 2.10 9.87 -6.42
C ARG A 231 0.75 10.55 -6.68
N GLU A 232 0.66 11.43 -7.68
CA GLU A 232 -0.60 12.11 -8.04
C GLU A 232 -1.66 11.10 -8.49
N LYS A 233 -1.25 10.10 -9.24
CA LYS A 233 -2.12 9.04 -9.75
C LYS A 233 -2.36 7.89 -8.76
N ASP A 234 -1.66 7.86 -7.61
CA ASP A 234 -1.73 6.75 -6.63
C ASP A 234 -1.45 5.40 -7.30
N VAL A 235 -0.28 5.29 -7.92
CA VAL A 235 0.19 4.11 -8.66
C VAL A 235 1.59 3.75 -8.20
N PRO A 236 1.83 2.53 -7.69
CA PRO A 236 3.17 2.06 -7.40
C PRO A 236 3.87 1.59 -8.69
N ALA A 237 5.19 1.69 -8.70
CA ALA A 237 6.04 1.25 -9.79
C ALA A 237 7.31 0.56 -9.27
N THR A 238 8.13 0.03 -10.19
CA THR A 238 9.44 -0.53 -9.86
C THR A 238 10.51 0.15 -10.73
N PHE A 239 11.56 0.64 -10.09
CA PHE A 239 12.68 1.31 -10.71
C PHE A 239 13.90 0.41 -10.67
N PHE A 240 14.47 0.11 -11.84
CA PHE A 240 15.72 -0.65 -11.97
C PHE A 240 16.88 0.32 -12.16
N GLU A 241 17.63 0.51 -11.10
CA GLU A 241 18.58 1.62 -10.96
C GLU A 241 20.01 1.22 -11.28
N ILE A 242 20.72 2.07 -12.01
CA ILE A 242 22.13 1.89 -12.36
C ILE A 242 23.01 2.41 -11.23
N GLY A 243 23.94 1.57 -10.79
CA GLY A 243 24.82 1.90 -9.66
C GLY A 243 25.59 3.21 -9.82
N GLN A 244 26.16 3.48 -10.99
CA GLN A 244 26.95 4.70 -11.25
C GLN A 244 26.12 5.98 -11.26
N GLU A 245 24.80 5.90 -11.48
CA GLU A 245 23.91 7.06 -11.53
C GLU A 245 23.38 7.48 -10.12
N MET A 246 23.58 6.64 -9.09
CA MET A 246 23.07 6.88 -7.74
C MET A 246 23.81 7.98 -6.94
N PRO A 247 25.15 8.22 -7.08
CA PRO A 247 25.84 9.23 -6.28
C PRO A 247 25.26 10.63 -6.48
N GLY A 248 24.92 11.29 -5.33
CA GLY A 248 24.27 12.60 -5.32
C GLY A 248 22.75 12.54 -5.46
N ARG A 249 22.17 11.34 -5.65
CA ARG A 249 20.72 11.11 -5.78
C ARG A 249 20.15 10.24 -4.65
N GLU A 250 20.84 10.18 -3.50
CA GLU A 250 20.44 9.36 -2.35
C GLU A 250 19.05 9.77 -1.80
N ALA A 251 18.68 11.04 -1.96
CA ALA A 251 17.37 11.53 -1.54
C ALA A 251 16.26 10.97 -2.43
N THR A 252 16.47 10.94 -3.75
CA THR A 252 15.57 10.35 -4.74
C THR A 252 15.41 8.85 -4.51
N MET A 253 16.52 8.13 -4.29
CA MET A 253 16.50 6.69 -3.98
C MET A 253 15.65 6.38 -2.73
N ARG A 254 15.81 7.18 -1.67
CA ARG A 254 14.99 7.03 -0.46
C ARG A 254 13.53 7.43 -0.70
N ARG A 255 13.28 8.39 -1.61
CA ARG A 255 11.95 8.83 -1.98
C ARG A 255 11.16 7.73 -2.69
N ILE A 256 11.77 7.01 -3.64
CA ILE A 256 11.17 5.84 -4.32
C ILE A 256 10.55 4.90 -3.28
N LEU A 257 11.36 4.44 -2.32
CA LEU A 257 10.87 3.51 -1.30
C LEU A 257 9.87 4.13 -0.31
N ALA A 258 9.99 5.43 -0.02
CA ALA A 258 9.09 6.12 0.92
C ALA A 258 7.70 6.35 0.32
N GLU A 259 7.59 6.47 -1.00
CA GLU A 259 6.33 6.64 -1.72
C GLU A 259 5.63 5.30 -2.02
N GLY A 260 6.30 4.16 -1.77
CA GLY A 260 5.71 2.83 -1.91
C GLY A 260 6.12 2.13 -3.20
N ASP A 261 7.06 2.73 -3.93
CA ASP A 261 7.68 2.13 -5.09
C ASP A 261 8.78 1.15 -4.69
N GLU A 262 9.24 0.35 -5.63
CA GLU A 262 10.27 -0.66 -5.43
C GLU A 262 11.55 -0.31 -6.21
N ILE A 263 12.71 -0.68 -5.67
CA ILE A 263 13.99 -0.55 -6.35
C ILE A 263 14.52 -1.94 -6.68
N GLY A 264 14.85 -2.14 -7.96
CA GLY A 264 15.63 -3.27 -8.49
C GLY A 264 17.02 -2.83 -8.90
N ASP A 265 17.86 -3.82 -9.17
CA ASP A 265 19.23 -3.69 -9.61
C ASP A 265 19.31 -3.69 -11.14
N HIS A 266 20.01 -2.71 -11.73
CA HIS A 266 20.26 -2.62 -13.18
C HIS A 266 21.78 -2.59 -13.51
N THR A 267 22.57 -3.30 -12.74
CA THR A 267 24.04 -3.33 -12.79
C THR A 267 24.74 -2.05 -12.33
N MET A 268 26.04 -2.14 -12.12
CA MET A 268 26.82 -0.98 -11.71
C MET A 268 26.98 0.05 -12.83
N ASN A 269 27.26 -0.38 -14.07
CA ASN A 269 27.65 0.48 -15.18
C ASN A 269 26.88 0.19 -16.47
N HIS A 270 25.69 -0.39 -16.40
CA HIS A 270 24.84 -0.73 -17.53
C HIS A 270 25.52 -1.69 -18.54
N VAL A 271 26.12 -2.78 -18.05
CA VAL A 271 26.80 -3.77 -18.88
C VAL A 271 25.82 -4.86 -19.30
N GLU A 272 25.69 -5.16 -20.60
CA GLU A 272 24.73 -6.14 -21.13
C GLU A 272 24.99 -7.59 -20.69
N ASP A 273 26.25 -7.98 -20.51
CA ASP A 273 26.65 -9.31 -20.00
C ASP A 273 27.38 -9.17 -18.65
N PRO A 274 26.65 -8.85 -17.56
CA PRO A 274 27.26 -8.50 -16.29
C PRO A 274 27.81 -9.72 -15.55
N GLY A 275 29.06 -9.62 -15.11
CA GLY A 275 29.62 -10.51 -14.11
C GLY A 275 29.13 -10.14 -12.69
N TYR A 276 29.57 -10.97 -11.73
CA TYR A 276 29.21 -10.85 -10.31
C TYR A 276 29.38 -9.42 -9.75
N GLU A 277 30.53 -8.79 -10.00
CA GLU A 277 30.85 -7.45 -9.45
C GLU A 277 29.89 -6.35 -9.95
N GLN A 278 29.38 -6.49 -11.16
CA GLN A 278 28.42 -5.54 -11.74
C GLN A 278 27.06 -5.59 -11.04
N ILE A 279 26.59 -6.79 -10.72
CA ILE A 279 25.31 -7.01 -10.05
C ILE A 279 25.48 -6.75 -8.54
N ALA A 280 26.46 -7.39 -7.90
CA ALA A 280 26.69 -7.22 -6.46
C ALA A 280 26.96 -5.76 -6.06
N GLY A 281 27.77 -5.06 -6.86
CA GLY A 281 28.12 -3.67 -6.58
C GLY A 281 26.93 -2.72 -6.62
N ALA A 282 26.00 -2.88 -7.57
CA ALA A 282 24.79 -2.07 -7.62
C ALA A 282 23.84 -2.40 -6.45
N ALA A 283 23.63 -3.70 -6.16
CA ALA A 283 22.81 -4.13 -5.01
C ALA A 283 23.36 -3.60 -3.68
N GLU A 284 24.68 -3.65 -3.47
CA GLU A 284 25.33 -3.09 -2.27
C GLU A 284 25.16 -1.57 -2.18
N ARG A 285 25.22 -0.86 -3.30
CA ARG A 285 25.04 0.60 -3.34
C ARG A 285 23.58 0.99 -3.04
N ILE A 286 22.61 0.28 -3.60
CA ILE A 286 21.18 0.46 -3.24
C ILE A 286 21.03 0.32 -1.72
N LYS A 287 21.57 -0.77 -1.16
CA LYS A 287 21.49 -1.03 0.28
C LYS A 287 22.18 0.04 1.12
N ALA A 288 23.36 0.48 0.71
CA ALA A 288 24.11 1.51 1.43
C ALA A 288 23.34 2.85 1.49
N TYR A 289 22.70 3.26 0.40
CA TYR A 289 22.02 4.56 0.29
C TYR A 289 20.62 4.57 0.90
N THR A 290 19.93 3.42 0.89
CA THR A 290 18.52 3.34 1.28
C THR A 290 18.27 2.45 2.50
N GLY A 291 19.17 1.53 2.80
CA GLY A 291 18.96 0.45 3.75
C GLY A 291 18.06 -0.69 3.22
N PHE A 292 17.69 -0.66 1.95
CA PHE A 292 16.86 -1.65 1.27
C PHE A 292 17.75 -2.66 0.54
N GLN A 293 17.60 -3.95 0.82
CA GLN A 293 18.21 -5.02 0.05
C GLN A 293 17.31 -5.33 -1.15
N PRO A 294 17.73 -5.06 -2.41
CA PRO A 294 16.93 -5.43 -3.57
C PRO A 294 16.79 -6.95 -3.69
N CYS A 295 15.70 -7.40 -4.30
CA CYS A 295 15.43 -8.82 -4.61
C CYS A 295 15.20 -9.03 -6.11
N LEU A 296 15.21 -7.95 -6.88
CA LEU A 296 14.99 -7.94 -8.31
C LEU A 296 16.25 -7.43 -9.01
N PHE A 297 16.53 -8.04 -10.13
CA PHE A 297 17.58 -7.65 -11.05
C PHE A 297 17.01 -7.62 -12.47
N ARG A 298 17.36 -6.62 -13.24
CA ARG A 298 17.07 -6.56 -14.67
C ARG A 298 18.39 -6.42 -15.43
N PRO A 299 18.71 -7.39 -16.30
CA PRO A 299 19.92 -7.26 -17.11
C PRO A 299 19.73 -6.18 -18.18
N PRO A 300 20.68 -5.27 -18.37
CA PRO A 300 20.69 -4.35 -19.49
C PRO A 300 20.48 -5.04 -20.83
N GLY A 301 19.68 -4.43 -21.73
CA GLY A 301 19.32 -5.02 -23.01
C GLY A 301 18.49 -6.31 -22.92
N GLY A 302 18.04 -6.73 -21.74
CA GLY A 302 17.24 -7.94 -21.55
C GLY A 302 18.02 -9.24 -21.73
N ALA A 303 19.32 -9.26 -21.49
CA ALA A 303 20.17 -10.47 -21.61
C ALA A 303 19.62 -11.63 -20.78
N GLN A 304 19.39 -12.80 -21.42
CA GLN A 304 18.74 -13.95 -20.79
C GLN A 304 19.66 -15.19 -20.77
N ASN A 305 20.97 -14.99 -20.64
CA ASN A 305 21.86 -16.14 -20.56
C ASN A 305 21.84 -16.78 -19.15
N SER A 306 22.03 -18.09 -19.10
CA SER A 306 21.95 -18.87 -17.85
C SER A 306 22.99 -18.46 -16.81
N THR A 307 24.15 -17.95 -17.23
CA THR A 307 25.20 -17.48 -16.32
C THR A 307 24.79 -16.23 -15.57
N VAL A 308 24.22 -15.24 -16.27
CA VAL A 308 23.71 -14.02 -15.67
C VAL A 308 22.57 -14.33 -14.68
N ILE A 309 21.62 -15.19 -15.09
CA ILE A 309 20.50 -15.61 -14.22
C ILE A 309 21.02 -16.33 -12.97
N ALA A 310 21.96 -17.26 -13.12
CA ALA A 310 22.55 -17.98 -11.98
C ALA A 310 23.33 -17.02 -11.06
N THR A 311 24.06 -16.07 -11.63
CA THR A 311 24.81 -15.07 -10.86
C THR A 311 23.86 -14.19 -10.03
N ALA A 312 22.78 -13.66 -10.63
CA ALA A 312 21.76 -12.90 -9.93
C ALA A 312 21.10 -13.74 -8.82
N GLY A 313 20.74 -15.00 -9.11
CA GLY A 313 20.18 -15.92 -8.12
C GLY A 313 21.12 -16.20 -6.95
N SER A 314 22.44 -16.29 -7.18
CA SER A 314 23.43 -16.46 -6.10
C SER A 314 23.49 -15.27 -5.15
N LEU A 315 23.07 -14.10 -5.61
CA LEU A 315 22.97 -12.86 -4.83
C LEU A 315 21.57 -12.68 -4.19
N GLY A 316 20.66 -13.65 -4.37
CA GLY A 316 19.29 -13.56 -3.90
C GLY A 316 18.42 -12.59 -4.71
N LEU A 317 18.73 -12.44 -6.00
CA LEU A 317 18.01 -11.56 -6.92
C LEU A 317 17.28 -12.39 -7.98
N LYS A 318 15.99 -12.12 -8.17
CA LYS A 318 15.20 -12.68 -9.26
C LYS A 318 15.45 -11.88 -10.54
N THR A 319 15.71 -12.56 -11.65
CA THR A 319 15.91 -11.89 -12.92
C THR A 319 14.55 -11.54 -13.55
N VAL A 320 14.34 -10.26 -13.86
CA VAL A 320 13.09 -9.74 -14.40
C VAL A 320 13.35 -9.06 -15.74
N THR A 321 12.63 -9.48 -16.77
CA THR A 321 12.54 -8.79 -18.04
C THR A 321 11.15 -8.17 -18.20
N TRP A 322 10.59 -8.11 -19.41
CA TRP A 322 9.29 -7.50 -19.69
C TRP A 322 8.56 -8.29 -20.78
N ASP A 323 7.28 -8.04 -20.95
CA ASP A 323 6.46 -8.56 -22.02
C ASP A 323 5.66 -7.46 -22.75
N VAL A 324 5.80 -6.21 -22.31
CA VAL A 324 5.33 -5.02 -23.04
C VAL A 324 6.48 -4.02 -23.17
N ASP A 325 6.92 -3.78 -24.40
CA ASP A 325 8.01 -2.86 -24.76
C ASP A 325 7.46 -1.74 -25.65
N PRO A 326 7.28 -0.50 -25.14
CA PRO A 326 6.87 0.63 -25.95
C PRO A 326 7.99 1.20 -26.83
N ARG A 327 9.23 0.75 -26.64
CA ARG A 327 10.44 1.25 -27.31
C ARG A 327 10.69 2.73 -27.05
N ASP A 328 10.33 3.23 -25.88
CA ASP A 328 10.46 4.63 -25.48
C ASP A 328 11.91 5.15 -25.55
N TRP A 329 12.88 4.25 -25.37
CA TRP A 329 14.30 4.51 -25.55
C TRP A 329 14.67 5.00 -26.96
N SER A 330 13.86 4.67 -27.97
CA SER A 330 14.07 5.11 -29.36
C SER A 330 13.43 6.46 -29.70
N LEU A 331 12.76 7.12 -28.74
CA LEU A 331 12.08 8.39 -28.86
C LEU A 331 11.03 8.40 -30.02
N PRO A 332 10.06 7.46 -30.00
CA PRO A 332 9.10 7.32 -31.09
C PRO A 332 7.95 8.35 -31.04
N GLY A 333 7.92 9.19 -30.01
CA GLY A 333 6.85 10.15 -29.73
C GLY A 333 5.87 9.67 -28.67
N THR A 334 5.30 10.61 -27.92
CA THR A 334 4.37 10.38 -26.81
C THR A 334 3.18 9.49 -27.20
N ALA A 335 2.59 9.71 -28.39
CA ALA A 335 1.43 8.95 -28.87
C ALA A 335 1.77 7.48 -29.17
N GLU A 336 2.95 7.21 -29.71
CA GLU A 336 3.41 5.86 -30.02
C GLU A 336 3.71 5.07 -28.73
N ILE A 337 4.39 5.71 -27.77
CA ILE A 337 4.63 5.13 -26.44
C ILE A 337 3.30 4.76 -25.77
N TYR A 338 2.34 5.68 -25.79
CA TYR A 338 1.01 5.44 -25.24
C TYR A 338 0.31 4.26 -25.90
N SER A 339 0.21 4.24 -27.24
CA SER A 339 -0.49 3.16 -27.95
C SER A 339 0.17 1.81 -27.75
N ASN A 340 1.50 1.74 -27.82
CA ASN A 340 2.24 0.50 -27.61
C ASN A 340 2.03 -0.11 -26.24
N ILE A 341 1.88 0.70 -25.20
CA ILE A 341 1.58 0.19 -23.86
C ILE A 341 0.10 -0.21 -23.73
N VAL A 342 -0.80 0.69 -24.12
CA VAL A 342 -2.24 0.52 -23.84
C VAL A 342 -2.85 -0.61 -24.68
N ASP A 343 -2.36 -0.84 -25.90
CA ASP A 343 -2.88 -1.88 -26.80
C ASP A 343 -2.29 -3.27 -26.50
N ASN A 344 -1.10 -3.33 -25.89
CA ASN A 344 -0.45 -4.58 -25.54
C ASN A 344 -0.61 -4.98 -24.06
N ALA A 345 -1.19 -4.12 -23.22
CA ALA A 345 -1.41 -4.43 -21.82
C ALA A 345 -2.36 -5.62 -21.62
N LYS A 346 -1.93 -6.59 -20.83
CA LYS A 346 -2.69 -7.80 -20.48
C LYS A 346 -2.54 -8.10 -18.97
N PRO A 347 -3.41 -8.95 -18.39
CA PRO A 347 -3.26 -9.36 -16.99
C PRO A 347 -1.87 -9.91 -16.70
N GLY A 348 -1.20 -9.38 -15.69
CA GLY A 348 0.13 -9.80 -15.28
C GLY A 348 1.29 -9.18 -16.05
N ALA A 349 1.04 -8.24 -16.97
CA ALA A 349 2.10 -7.64 -17.78
C ALA A 349 3.10 -6.84 -16.95
N ILE A 350 4.37 -6.95 -17.34
CA ILE A 350 5.49 -6.10 -16.88
C ILE A 350 5.84 -5.17 -18.06
N VAL A 351 5.62 -3.87 -17.85
CA VAL A 351 5.81 -2.84 -18.87
C VAL A 351 7.19 -2.21 -18.70
N LEU A 352 8.02 -2.28 -19.76
CA LEU A 352 9.29 -1.58 -19.81
C LEU A 352 9.06 -0.10 -20.15
N MET A 353 9.70 0.77 -19.43
CA MET A 353 9.92 2.19 -19.72
C MET A 353 11.27 2.59 -19.13
N HIS A 354 11.68 3.84 -19.38
CA HIS A 354 12.94 4.34 -18.85
C HIS A 354 12.73 5.71 -18.20
N ASP A 355 13.40 5.93 -17.07
CA ASP A 355 13.49 7.24 -16.41
C ASP A 355 14.90 7.84 -16.43
N GLY A 356 15.85 7.11 -17.08
CA GLY A 356 17.23 7.53 -17.31
C GLY A 356 17.74 7.17 -18.71
N GLY A 357 19.05 7.24 -18.90
CA GLY A 357 19.71 6.84 -20.16
C GLY A 357 19.47 7.77 -21.35
N GLY A 358 19.04 9.00 -21.15
CA GLY A 358 18.80 10.01 -22.19
C GLY A 358 17.54 10.83 -21.98
N PRO A 359 17.04 11.58 -23.01
CA PRO A 359 15.82 12.36 -22.91
C PRO A 359 14.60 11.46 -22.68
N ARG A 360 13.75 11.80 -21.69
CA ARG A 360 12.57 11.01 -21.28
C ARG A 360 11.28 11.85 -21.20
N ASP A 361 11.27 13.04 -21.81
CA ASP A 361 10.11 13.92 -21.80
C ASP A 361 8.89 13.31 -22.49
N GLU A 362 9.07 12.52 -23.56
CA GLU A 362 7.98 11.84 -24.27
C GLU A 362 7.32 10.77 -23.41
N THR A 363 8.12 9.93 -22.74
CA THR A 363 7.64 8.88 -21.81
C THR A 363 6.94 9.51 -20.63
N LEU A 364 7.54 10.54 -20.03
CA LEU A 364 6.97 11.27 -18.91
C LEU A 364 5.63 11.93 -19.30
N ALA A 365 5.52 12.49 -20.52
CA ALA A 365 4.29 13.08 -21.00
C ALA A 365 3.18 12.05 -21.28
N ALA A 366 3.54 10.82 -21.71
CA ALA A 366 2.60 9.72 -21.94
C ALA A 366 2.04 9.11 -20.64
N LEU A 367 2.84 9.09 -19.59
CA LEU A 367 2.56 8.32 -18.37
C LEU A 367 1.21 8.61 -17.71
N PRO A 368 0.76 9.87 -17.52
CA PRO A 368 -0.54 10.16 -16.91
C PRO A 368 -1.72 9.55 -17.68
N GLU A 369 -1.70 9.63 -19.02
CA GLU A 369 -2.78 9.11 -19.86
C GLU A 369 -2.76 7.59 -19.94
N ILE A 370 -1.59 6.95 -19.97
CA ILE A 370 -1.41 5.50 -19.86
C ILE A 370 -2.10 4.98 -18.59
N ILE A 371 -1.79 5.59 -17.44
CA ILE A 371 -2.35 5.20 -16.16
C ILE A 371 -3.88 5.35 -16.15
N ASP A 372 -4.39 6.50 -16.62
CA ASP A 372 -5.82 6.77 -16.62
C ASP A 372 -6.58 5.81 -17.54
N THR A 373 -6.03 5.51 -18.71
CA THR A 373 -6.63 4.59 -19.69
C THR A 373 -6.63 3.13 -19.18
N LEU A 374 -5.50 2.66 -18.68
CA LEU A 374 -5.43 1.30 -18.09
C LEU A 374 -6.38 1.17 -16.90
N ARG A 375 -6.47 2.18 -16.05
CA ARG A 375 -7.42 2.22 -14.94
C ARG A 375 -8.88 2.22 -15.43
N ALA A 376 -9.21 2.94 -16.49
CA ALA A 376 -10.53 2.93 -17.11
C ALA A 376 -10.89 1.57 -17.70
N ARG A 377 -9.91 0.82 -18.23
CA ARG A 377 -10.05 -0.57 -18.69
C ARG A 377 -10.13 -1.58 -17.53
N GLY A 378 -10.04 -1.13 -16.27
CA GLY A 378 -10.19 -1.93 -15.05
C GLY A 378 -8.90 -2.55 -14.53
N TYR A 379 -7.74 -2.12 -15.03
CA TYR A 379 -6.45 -2.55 -14.48
C TYR A 379 -6.14 -1.87 -13.15
N GLY A 380 -5.52 -2.64 -12.24
CA GLY A 380 -4.80 -2.16 -11.09
C GLY A 380 -3.30 -2.13 -11.38
N PHE A 381 -2.54 -1.53 -10.47
CA PHE A 381 -1.10 -1.43 -10.55
C PHE A 381 -0.47 -2.03 -9.31
N GLU A 382 0.62 -2.77 -9.47
CA GLU A 382 1.39 -3.38 -8.38
C GLU A 382 2.89 -3.23 -8.72
N THR A 383 3.75 -3.22 -7.70
CA THR A 383 5.20 -3.37 -7.93
C THR A 383 5.48 -4.75 -8.51
N VAL A 384 6.66 -4.98 -9.09
CA VAL A 384 7.00 -6.30 -9.65
C VAL A 384 6.94 -7.38 -8.57
N SER A 385 7.51 -7.15 -7.40
CA SER A 385 7.43 -8.13 -6.29
C SER A 385 5.98 -8.44 -5.90
N GLU A 386 5.11 -7.43 -5.78
CA GLU A 386 3.70 -7.64 -5.45
C GLU A 386 2.95 -8.40 -6.55
N LEU A 387 3.22 -8.08 -7.82
CA LEU A 387 2.66 -8.73 -8.98
C LEU A 387 3.00 -10.23 -9.01
N LEU A 388 4.23 -10.57 -8.68
CA LEU A 388 4.73 -11.95 -8.59
C LEU A 388 4.30 -12.70 -7.32
N GLY A 389 3.65 -12.01 -6.37
CA GLY A 389 3.20 -12.59 -5.10
C GLY A 389 4.21 -12.51 -3.97
N ASP A 390 5.35 -11.89 -4.21
CA ASP A 390 6.36 -11.58 -3.22
C ASP A 390 5.93 -10.41 -2.33
N LYS A 391 6.69 -10.13 -1.26
CA LYS A 391 6.32 -9.09 -0.28
C LYS A 391 7.50 -8.21 0.03
N ILE A 392 7.28 -6.92 0.03
CA ILE A 392 8.22 -5.96 0.61
C ILE A 392 8.20 -6.09 2.14
N ILE A 393 9.39 -6.16 2.74
CA ILE A 393 9.60 -6.28 4.18
C ILE A 393 9.80 -4.89 4.75
N TYR A 394 8.93 -4.50 5.69
CA TYR A 394 9.00 -3.20 6.36
C TYR A 394 9.44 -3.35 7.81
N ARG A 395 10.27 -2.40 8.29
CA ARG A 395 10.61 -2.26 9.71
C ARG A 395 10.29 -0.85 10.21
N PRO A 396 9.86 -0.69 11.46
CA PRO A 396 9.78 0.62 12.08
C PRO A 396 11.15 1.30 12.07
N TYR A 397 11.17 2.62 11.93
CA TYR A 397 12.36 3.39 12.29
C TYR A 397 12.60 3.20 13.80
N GLY A 398 13.85 2.90 14.16
CA GLY A 398 14.27 2.72 15.54
C GLY A 398 14.15 3.99 16.38
#